data_d78e7d4958a5fdc8db7e3df8c27b6d2e
#
_entry.id   d78e7d4958a5fdc8db7e3df8c27b6d2e
#
_cell.length_a   1.000
_cell.length_b   1.000
_cell.length_c   1.000
_cell.angle_alpha   90.00
_cell.angle_beta   90.00
_cell.angle_gamma   90.00
#
_symmetry.space_group_name_H-M   'P 1'
#
loop_
_entity.id
_entity.type
_entity.pdbx_description
1 polymer ?
#
loop_
_entity_poly.entity_id
_entity_poly.type
_entity_poly.pdbx_seq_one_letter_code
_entity_poly.pdbx_strand_id
1 'polypeptide(L)'
;MIEFFLMVLLESKITLKTGDNAPDFSLKGIDDEMHSLDSYAGNKGLLIIFMCNHCPYVKAKIDAIKQIHEKFNESIALVGINSNDSTEYPDDSFENMKKIANEKDIKFDYLVDEKQDVAKKYGAICTPDPFLFDQDRKLIFHGRIDNAMNPDDTATENTMQNNLEKFLAGDKIEKDFDPSIGCSIKWKEQQT
;
A
#
# COMPACT_ATOMS: atom_id res chain seq x y z
N MET A 1 7.40 -30.60 12.43
CA MET A 1 6.02 -30.14 12.38
C MET A 1 6.06 -28.86 11.57
N ILE A 2 5.59 -28.86 10.33
CA ILE A 2 5.51 -27.65 9.51
C ILE A 2 4.24 -26.96 9.98
N GLU A 3 4.39 -25.90 10.77
CA GLU A 3 3.26 -25.02 11.08
C GLU A 3 2.81 -24.38 9.77
N PHE A 4 1.70 -24.84 9.26
CA PHE A 4 0.93 -24.12 8.25
C PHE A 4 0.41 -22.85 8.94
N PHE A 5 1.14 -21.75 8.84
CA PHE A 5 0.57 -20.43 9.12
C PHE A 5 -0.60 -20.26 8.16
N LEU A 6 -1.79 -20.28 8.72
CA LEU A 6 -3.03 -20.00 7.98
C LEU A 6 -2.93 -18.56 7.45
N MET A 7 -2.50 -18.42 6.21
CA MET A 7 -2.62 -17.15 5.49
C MET A 7 -4.12 -16.91 5.27
N VAL A 8 -4.69 -16.04 6.10
CA VAL A 8 -6.08 -15.63 5.93
C VAL A 8 -6.13 -14.67 4.75
N LEU A 9 -6.76 -15.12 3.67
CA LEU A 9 -7.04 -14.29 2.51
C LEU A 9 -8.20 -13.36 2.82
N LEU A 10 -8.01 -12.07 2.61
CA LEU A 10 -9.02 -11.05 2.83
C LEU A 10 -9.20 -10.19 1.59
N GLU A 11 -10.41 -9.68 1.45
CA GLU A 11 -10.77 -8.64 0.50
C GLU A 11 -10.86 -7.30 1.25
N SER A 12 -10.29 -6.23 0.68
CA SER A 12 -10.36 -4.90 1.27
C SER A 12 -11.80 -4.41 1.40
N LYS A 13 -12.06 -3.53 2.37
CA LYS A 13 -13.40 -3.03 2.69
C LYS A 13 -13.40 -1.51 2.71
N ILE A 14 -14.52 -0.91 2.35
CA ILE A 14 -14.71 0.52 2.44
C ILE A 14 -14.75 0.94 3.91
N THR A 15 -13.73 1.68 4.33
CA THR A 15 -13.67 2.38 5.62
C THR A 15 -13.64 3.87 5.39
N LEU A 16 -12.74 4.34 4.53
CA LEU A 16 -12.73 5.70 3.99
C LEU A 16 -13.61 5.76 2.74
N LYS A 17 -14.34 6.85 2.59
CA LYS A 17 -15.18 7.12 1.42
C LYS A 17 -14.51 8.15 0.53
N THR A 18 -14.83 8.12 -0.76
CA THR A 18 -14.40 9.17 -1.71
C THR A 18 -14.74 10.55 -1.16
N GLY A 19 -13.74 11.42 -1.16
CA GLY A 19 -13.79 12.76 -0.58
C GLY A 19 -13.38 12.86 0.89
N ASP A 20 -13.21 11.76 1.60
CA ASP A 20 -12.64 11.78 2.95
C ASP A 20 -11.17 12.21 2.92
N ASN A 21 -10.71 12.88 3.98
CA ASN A 21 -9.30 13.24 4.12
C ASN A 21 -8.45 12.00 4.41
N ALA A 22 -7.25 11.97 3.86
CA ALA A 22 -6.24 11.02 4.29
C ALA A 22 -5.98 11.17 5.80
N PRO A 23 -6.08 10.11 6.60
CA PRO A 23 -5.67 10.14 7.99
C PRO A 23 -4.19 10.47 8.11
N ASP A 24 -3.85 11.41 9.00
CA ASP A 24 -2.49 11.85 9.22
C ASP A 24 -1.62 10.77 9.84
N PHE A 25 -0.33 10.78 9.45
CA PHE A 25 0.69 9.89 9.96
C PHE A 25 2.04 10.61 10.10
N SER A 26 2.90 10.05 10.94
CA SER A 26 4.32 10.37 11.01
C SER A 26 5.06 9.05 11.27
N LEU A 27 5.70 8.53 10.23
CA LEU A 27 6.28 7.19 10.21
C LEU A 27 7.75 7.24 9.78
N LYS A 28 8.54 6.30 10.28
CA LYS A 28 9.94 6.15 9.90
C LYS A 28 10.06 5.42 8.56
N GLY A 29 10.81 5.99 7.64
CA GLY A 29 11.17 5.38 6.36
C GLY A 29 12.43 4.52 6.45
N ILE A 30 12.60 3.66 5.44
CA ILE A 30 13.82 2.83 5.30
C ILE A 30 15.09 3.64 5.06
N ASP A 31 14.97 4.92 4.75
CA ASP A 31 16.03 5.93 4.67
C ASP A 31 16.45 6.49 6.05
N ASP A 32 15.82 5.99 7.13
CA ASP A 32 15.97 6.42 8.52
C ASP A 32 15.35 7.79 8.84
N GLU A 33 14.69 8.46 7.89
CA GLU A 33 14.03 9.74 8.06
C GLU A 33 12.55 9.57 8.45
N MET A 34 11.97 10.65 9.00
CA MET A 34 10.53 10.68 9.35
C MET A 34 9.73 11.30 8.21
N HIS A 35 8.70 10.59 7.77
CA HIS A 35 7.80 11.01 6.72
C HIS A 35 6.38 11.23 7.25
N SER A 36 5.71 12.27 6.77
CA SER A 36 4.32 12.61 7.11
C SER A 36 3.53 12.96 5.85
N LEU A 37 2.25 13.21 5.95
CA LEU A 37 1.47 13.69 4.80
C LEU A 37 2.05 14.99 4.21
N ASP A 38 2.60 15.87 5.04
CA ASP A 38 3.21 17.13 4.60
C ASP A 38 4.46 16.92 3.75
N SER A 39 5.18 15.81 3.94
CA SER A 39 6.34 15.45 3.11
C SER A 39 5.98 15.34 1.62
N TYR A 40 4.71 15.12 1.30
CA TYR A 40 4.21 14.92 -0.07
C TYR A 40 3.37 16.09 -0.58
N ALA A 41 3.34 17.23 0.12
CA ALA A 41 2.46 18.37 -0.19
C ALA A 41 2.64 18.95 -1.61
N GLY A 42 3.81 18.77 -2.22
CA GLY A 42 4.13 19.25 -3.56
C GLY A 42 3.58 18.40 -4.71
N ASN A 43 3.08 17.19 -4.44
CA ASN A 43 2.62 16.25 -5.46
C ASN A 43 1.14 16.48 -5.80
N LYS A 44 0.78 16.28 -7.08
CA LYS A 44 -0.62 16.35 -7.56
C LYS A 44 -1.51 15.27 -6.94
N GLY A 45 -0.94 14.13 -6.57
CA GLY A 45 -1.64 13.06 -5.88
C GLY A 45 -0.69 12.24 -5.00
N LEU A 46 -1.28 11.42 -4.15
CA LEU A 46 -0.59 10.54 -3.22
C LEU A 46 -1.20 9.14 -3.29
N LEU A 47 -0.38 8.16 -3.66
CA LEU A 47 -0.75 6.75 -3.65
C LEU A 47 -0.11 6.08 -2.44
N ILE A 48 -0.91 5.73 -1.45
CA ILE A 48 -0.49 4.96 -0.27
C ILE A 48 -0.85 3.50 -0.49
N ILE A 49 0.09 2.60 -0.28
CA ILE A 49 -0.11 1.15 -0.41
C ILE A 49 0.29 0.48 0.89
N PHE A 50 -0.67 -0.07 1.62
CA PHE A 50 -0.33 -0.98 2.72
C PHE A 50 0.22 -2.28 2.13
N MET A 51 1.48 -2.57 2.42
CA MET A 51 2.22 -3.70 1.84
C MET A 51 3.21 -4.26 2.84
N CYS A 52 3.73 -5.46 2.57
CA CYS A 52 4.70 -6.12 3.43
C CYS A 52 5.66 -7.01 2.61
N ASN A 53 6.70 -7.52 3.26
CA ASN A 53 7.76 -8.26 2.56
C ASN A 53 7.40 -9.72 2.25
N HIS A 54 6.69 -10.39 3.16
CA HIS A 54 6.47 -11.82 3.06
C HIS A 54 5.23 -12.22 2.24
N CYS A 55 4.25 -11.31 2.07
CA CYS A 55 2.98 -11.60 1.39
C CYS A 55 3.20 -11.98 -0.09
N PRO A 56 2.75 -13.16 -0.55
CA PRO A 56 2.86 -13.56 -1.96
C PRO A 56 2.09 -12.65 -2.89
N TYR A 57 0.98 -12.06 -2.45
CA TYR A 57 0.20 -11.08 -3.24
C TYR A 57 0.99 -9.79 -3.47
N VAL A 58 1.73 -9.30 -2.46
CA VAL A 58 2.63 -8.16 -2.63
C VAL A 58 3.78 -8.52 -3.56
N LYS A 59 4.41 -9.69 -3.36
CA LYS A 59 5.51 -10.17 -4.23
C LYS A 59 5.09 -10.26 -5.69
N ALA A 60 3.87 -10.71 -5.97
CA ALA A 60 3.33 -10.81 -7.33
C ALA A 60 3.06 -9.44 -7.96
N LYS A 61 2.82 -8.39 -7.16
CA LYS A 61 2.47 -7.04 -7.64
C LYS A 61 3.65 -6.05 -7.57
N ILE A 62 4.78 -6.42 -6.98
CA ILE A 62 5.87 -5.47 -6.73
C ILE A 62 6.42 -4.82 -8.01
N ASP A 63 6.52 -5.56 -9.10
CA ASP A 63 6.99 -5.00 -10.37
C ASP A 63 5.97 -4.03 -10.98
N ALA A 64 4.67 -4.31 -10.87
CA ALA A 64 3.62 -3.38 -11.28
C ALA A 64 3.62 -2.10 -10.43
N ILE A 65 3.83 -2.22 -9.11
CA ILE A 65 3.96 -1.06 -8.20
C ILE A 65 5.18 -0.21 -8.57
N LYS A 66 6.33 -0.82 -8.86
CA LYS A 66 7.53 -0.13 -9.32
C LYS A 66 7.30 0.60 -10.63
N GLN A 67 6.66 -0.05 -11.61
CA GLN A 67 6.31 0.57 -12.90
C GLN A 67 5.38 1.78 -12.72
N ILE A 68 4.41 1.70 -11.80
CA ILE A 68 3.56 2.84 -11.44
C ILE A 68 4.44 3.99 -10.90
N HIS A 69 5.35 3.70 -9.96
CA HIS A 69 6.25 4.72 -9.44
C HIS A 69 7.10 5.34 -10.56
N GLU A 70 7.79 4.52 -11.36
CA GLU A 70 8.64 5.00 -12.46
C GLU A 70 7.89 5.91 -13.44
N LYS A 71 6.65 5.55 -13.75
CA LYS A 71 5.83 6.29 -14.73
C LYS A 71 5.29 7.60 -14.19
N PHE A 72 4.96 7.69 -12.90
CA PHE A 72 4.17 8.80 -12.34
C PHE A 72 4.89 9.61 -11.26
N ASN A 73 6.15 9.31 -10.89
CA ASN A 73 6.86 9.92 -9.76
C ASN A 73 7.00 11.45 -9.82
N GLU A 74 6.97 12.05 -11.01
CA GLU A 74 6.99 13.52 -11.15
C GLU A 74 5.69 14.20 -10.67
N SER A 75 4.59 13.46 -10.62
CA SER A 75 3.26 13.99 -10.28
C SER A 75 2.63 13.33 -9.07
N ILE A 76 2.90 12.04 -8.86
CA ILE A 76 2.30 11.21 -7.82
C ILE A 76 3.38 10.74 -6.86
N ALA A 77 3.24 11.09 -5.58
CA ALA A 77 4.02 10.42 -4.55
C ALA A 77 3.48 9.01 -4.33
N LEU A 78 4.34 8.00 -4.31
CA LEU A 78 4.00 6.64 -3.96
C LEU A 78 4.66 6.29 -2.64
N VAL A 79 3.88 5.77 -1.70
CA VAL A 79 4.33 5.41 -0.35
C VAL A 79 3.85 4.01 -0.01
N GLY A 80 4.78 3.10 0.26
CA GLY A 80 4.50 1.80 0.86
C GLY A 80 4.48 1.91 2.39
N ILE A 81 3.52 1.28 3.05
CA ILE A 81 3.46 1.23 4.52
C ILE A 81 3.36 -0.23 4.97
N ASN A 82 4.34 -0.66 5.78
CA ASN A 82 4.32 -1.95 6.42
C ASN A 82 3.81 -1.83 7.85
N SER A 83 2.66 -2.47 8.13
CA SER A 83 2.02 -2.47 9.45
C SER A 83 1.97 -3.88 10.08
N ASN A 84 2.74 -4.84 9.57
CA ASN A 84 2.76 -6.18 10.14
C ASN A 84 3.54 -6.23 11.46
N ASP A 85 3.12 -7.10 12.35
CA ASP A 85 3.89 -7.42 13.56
C ASP A 85 5.18 -8.15 13.19
N SER A 86 6.29 -7.44 13.27
CA SER A 86 7.62 -7.98 12.98
C SER A 86 8.18 -8.89 14.07
N THR A 87 7.54 -8.95 15.23
CA THR A 87 7.94 -9.86 16.32
C THR A 87 7.60 -11.29 15.95
N GLU A 88 6.37 -11.51 15.48
CA GLU A 88 5.89 -12.81 15.04
C GLU A 88 6.26 -13.11 13.56
N TYR A 89 6.48 -12.05 12.77
CA TYR A 89 6.82 -12.14 11.34
C TYR A 89 8.13 -11.40 11.03
N PRO A 90 9.30 -11.98 11.38
CA PRO A 90 10.60 -11.31 11.25
C PRO A 90 10.96 -10.86 9.84
N ASP A 91 10.39 -11.49 8.80
CA ASP A 91 10.54 -11.07 7.41
C ASP A 91 10.06 -9.64 7.17
N ASP A 92 9.16 -9.14 8.01
CA ASP A 92 8.62 -7.77 7.94
C ASP A 92 9.31 -6.80 8.90
N SER A 93 10.43 -7.20 9.51
CA SER A 93 11.24 -6.30 10.35
C SER A 93 11.79 -5.13 9.54
N PHE A 94 12.05 -4.02 10.23
CA PHE A 94 12.58 -2.81 9.61
C PHE A 94 13.89 -3.05 8.84
N GLU A 95 14.78 -3.89 9.38
CA GLU A 95 16.03 -4.27 8.70
C GLU A 95 15.76 -5.10 7.43
N ASN A 96 14.79 -6.00 7.48
CA ASN A 96 14.40 -6.75 6.29
C ASN A 96 13.66 -5.88 5.26
N MET A 97 12.91 -4.84 5.68
CA MET A 97 12.38 -3.85 4.75
C MET A 97 13.49 -3.16 3.96
N LYS A 98 14.55 -2.68 4.62
CA LYS A 98 15.75 -2.09 3.96
C LYS A 98 16.41 -3.07 2.99
N LYS A 99 16.60 -4.30 3.43
CA LYS A 99 17.21 -5.37 2.62
C LYS A 99 16.39 -5.66 1.36
N ILE A 100 15.10 -5.90 1.51
CA ILE A 100 14.19 -6.20 0.39
C ILE A 100 14.06 -5.00 -0.55
N ALA A 101 13.99 -3.78 -0.03
CA ALA A 101 13.95 -2.58 -0.86
C ALA A 101 15.21 -2.46 -1.73
N ASN A 102 16.38 -2.76 -1.19
CA ASN A 102 17.62 -2.79 -1.96
C ASN A 102 17.64 -3.93 -2.99
N GLU A 103 17.27 -5.16 -2.59
CA GLU A 103 17.26 -6.34 -3.46
C GLU A 103 16.27 -6.21 -4.63
N LYS A 104 15.13 -5.57 -4.39
CA LYS A 104 14.06 -5.37 -5.39
C LYS A 104 14.16 -4.04 -6.11
N ASP A 105 15.16 -3.22 -5.77
CA ASP A 105 15.34 -1.88 -6.32
C ASP A 105 14.07 -1.02 -6.17
N ILE A 106 13.52 -0.98 -4.96
CA ILE A 106 12.38 -0.13 -4.60
C ILE A 106 12.88 1.30 -4.45
N LYS A 107 12.31 2.24 -5.22
CA LYS A 107 12.70 3.66 -5.26
C LYS A 107 11.69 4.60 -4.61
N PHE A 108 10.54 4.09 -4.22
CA PHE A 108 9.53 4.86 -3.50
C PHE A 108 9.73 4.73 -1.98
N ASP A 109 9.15 5.66 -1.23
CA ASP A 109 9.23 5.65 0.23
C ASP A 109 8.55 4.41 0.81
N TYR A 110 9.26 3.68 1.66
CA TYR A 110 8.74 2.50 2.33
C TYR A 110 8.85 2.69 3.84
N LEU A 111 7.70 2.85 4.48
CA LEU A 111 7.57 3.29 5.87
C LEU A 111 7.12 2.15 6.78
N VAL A 112 7.52 2.20 8.06
CA VAL A 112 7.07 1.25 9.07
C VAL A 112 6.01 1.87 9.98
N ASP A 113 4.82 1.24 10.05
CA ASP A 113 3.76 1.55 11.01
C ASP A 113 3.82 0.56 12.19
N GLU A 114 4.86 0.71 13.01
CA GLU A 114 5.17 -0.22 14.10
C GLU A 114 4.04 -0.34 15.12
N LYS A 115 3.26 0.73 15.35
CA LYS A 115 2.11 0.76 16.27
C LYS A 115 0.82 0.26 15.64
N GLN A 116 0.80 0.10 14.32
CA GLN A 116 -0.36 -0.33 13.55
C GLN A 116 -1.54 0.66 13.60
N ASP A 117 -1.29 1.88 14.06
CA ASP A 117 -2.33 2.89 14.22
C ASP A 117 -2.74 3.50 12.88
N VAL A 118 -1.79 3.59 11.94
CA VAL A 118 -2.06 4.14 10.61
C VAL A 118 -2.92 3.18 9.81
N ALA A 119 -2.57 1.88 9.76
CA ALA A 119 -3.41 0.89 9.10
C ALA A 119 -4.84 0.87 9.66
N LYS A 120 -5.00 0.96 10.99
CA LYS A 120 -6.32 1.02 11.63
C LYS A 120 -7.12 2.26 11.23
N LYS A 121 -6.48 3.45 11.17
CA LYS A 121 -7.13 4.70 10.75
C LYS A 121 -7.59 4.66 9.29
N TYR A 122 -6.80 4.05 8.41
CA TYR A 122 -7.17 3.86 6.99
C TYR A 122 -8.20 2.74 6.81
N GLY A 123 -8.33 1.85 7.78
CA GLY A 123 -9.16 0.65 7.68
C GLY A 123 -8.56 -0.42 6.78
N ALA A 124 -7.25 -0.37 6.56
CA ALA A 124 -6.53 -1.41 5.83
C ALA A 124 -6.52 -2.71 6.63
N ILE A 125 -6.88 -3.82 6.00
CA ILE A 125 -6.97 -5.14 6.63
C ILE A 125 -6.17 -6.22 5.89
N CYS A 126 -5.74 -5.94 4.66
CA CYS A 126 -4.98 -6.86 3.82
C CYS A 126 -3.81 -6.15 3.14
N THR A 127 -2.94 -6.91 2.49
CA THR A 127 -1.83 -6.42 1.70
C THR A 127 -1.75 -7.16 0.36
N PRO A 128 -1.56 -6.44 -0.79
CA PRO A 128 -1.50 -4.98 -0.89
C PRO A 128 -2.89 -4.33 -0.79
N ASP A 129 -2.98 -3.13 -0.19
CA ASP A 129 -4.21 -2.35 -0.11
C ASP A 129 -3.95 -0.88 -0.47
N PRO A 130 -4.17 -0.47 -1.73
CA PRO A 130 -3.87 0.85 -2.23
C PRO A 130 -5.00 1.87 -2.04
N PHE A 131 -4.60 3.10 -1.65
CA PHE A 131 -5.45 4.29 -1.50
C PHE A 131 -4.87 5.44 -2.31
N LEU A 132 -5.62 5.97 -3.27
CA LEU A 132 -5.22 7.10 -4.09
C LEU A 132 -5.94 8.37 -3.63
N PHE A 133 -5.16 9.39 -3.31
CA PHE A 133 -5.61 10.72 -2.89
C PHE A 133 -5.20 11.78 -3.91
N ASP A 134 -6.01 12.82 -4.02
CA ASP A 134 -5.69 14.02 -4.80
C ASP A 134 -4.69 14.95 -4.08
N GLN A 135 -4.43 16.13 -4.66
CA GLN A 135 -3.53 17.14 -4.10
C GLN A 135 -4.02 17.72 -2.76
N ASP A 136 -5.33 17.71 -2.53
CA ASP A 136 -5.96 18.18 -1.29
C ASP A 136 -6.09 17.05 -0.25
N ARG A 137 -5.47 15.91 -0.53
CA ARG A 137 -5.51 14.71 0.31
C ARG A 137 -6.92 14.14 0.49
N LYS A 138 -7.78 14.31 -0.52
CA LYS A 138 -9.09 13.68 -0.59
C LYS A 138 -8.98 12.33 -1.30
N LEU A 139 -9.57 11.29 -0.72
CA LEU A 139 -9.63 9.98 -1.34
C LEU A 139 -10.41 10.06 -2.67
N ILE A 140 -9.81 9.58 -3.74
CA ILE A 140 -10.43 9.54 -5.08
C ILE A 140 -10.60 8.11 -5.59
N PHE A 141 -9.79 7.17 -5.08
CA PHE A 141 -9.92 5.75 -5.40
C PHE A 141 -9.32 4.88 -4.30
N HIS A 142 -10.02 3.79 -3.93
CA HIS A 142 -9.49 2.74 -3.07
C HIS A 142 -9.64 1.40 -3.77
N GLY A 143 -8.53 0.67 -3.95
CA GLY A 143 -8.65 -0.66 -4.57
C GLY A 143 -7.38 -1.19 -5.21
N ARG A 144 -7.56 -2.28 -5.95
CA ARG A 144 -6.49 -3.14 -6.47
C ARG A 144 -5.51 -2.46 -7.42
N ILE A 145 -4.30 -3.02 -7.49
CA ILE A 145 -3.26 -2.62 -8.45
C ILE A 145 -3.66 -3.02 -9.86
N ASP A 146 -4.11 -4.25 -10.05
CA ASP A 146 -4.55 -4.84 -11.31
C ASP A 146 -5.65 -5.89 -11.07
N ASN A 147 -6.16 -6.52 -12.14
CA ASN A 147 -7.27 -7.47 -12.06
C ASN A 147 -6.86 -8.93 -11.83
N ALA A 148 -5.58 -9.25 -11.66
CA ALA A 148 -5.15 -10.61 -11.28
C ALA A 148 -5.50 -10.88 -9.81
N MET A 149 -6.32 -11.91 -9.59
CA MET A 149 -6.92 -12.22 -8.30
C MET A 149 -6.05 -13.14 -7.44
N ASN A 150 -5.12 -13.87 -8.06
CA ASN A 150 -4.16 -14.75 -7.37
C ASN A 150 -2.72 -14.38 -7.75
N PRO A 151 -1.72 -14.74 -6.92
CA PRO A 151 -0.33 -14.43 -7.22
C PRO A 151 0.19 -14.99 -8.54
N ASP A 152 -0.35 -16.13 -8.98
CA ASP A 152 0.07 -16.82 -10.21
C ASP A 152 -0.75 -16.40 -11.45
N ASP A 153 -1.78 -15.56 -11.27
CA ASP A 153 -2.60 -15.07 -12.37
C ASP A 153 -1.83 -13.99 -13.16
N THR A 154 -2.09 -13.94 -14.46
CA THR A 154 -1.61 -12.85 -15.31
C THR A 154 -2.65 -11.75 -15.38
N ALA A 155 -2.27 -10.53 -15.03
CA ALA A 155 -3.14 -9.37 -15.15
C ALA A 155 -3.42 -9.05 -16.64
N THR A 156 -4.66 -8.76 -16.95
CA THR A 156 -5.12 -8.29 -18.27
C THR A 156 -5.54 -6.82 -18.23
N GLU A 157 -5.61 -6.23 -17.03
CA GLU A 157 -5.95 -4.84 -16.80
C GLU A 157 -5.12 -4.28 -15.63
N ASN A 158 -4.49 -3.12 -15.84
CA ASN A 158 -3.73 -2.39 -14.84
C ASN A 158 -4.63 -1.33 -14.18
N THR A 159 -5.53 -1.74 -13.29
CA THR A 159 -6.60 -0.90 -12.71
C THR A 159 -6.06 0.40 -12.10
N MET A 160 -5.04 0.33 -11.23
CA MET A 160 -4.47 1.52 -10.59
C MET A 160 -3.80 2.45 -11.61
N GLN A 161 -3.02 1.91 -12.53
CA GLN A 161 -2.38 2.72 -13.57
C GLN A 161 -3.41 3.46 -14.42
N ASN A 162 -4.47 2.78 -14.86
CA ASN A 162 -5.55 3.38 -15.64
C ASN A 162 -6.24 4.52 -14.87
N ASN A 163 -6.47 4.35 -13.57
CA ASN A 163 -7.07 5.38 -12.72
C ASN A 163 -6.13 6.57 -12.50
N LEU A 164 -4.81 6.35 -12.36
CA LEU A 164 -3.82 7.42 -12.31
C LEU A 164 -3.76 8.22 -13.61
N GLU A 165 -3.81 7.57 -14.77
CA GLU A 165 -3.87 8.22 -16.07
C GLU A 165 -5.11 9.11 -16.20
N LYS A 166 -6.30 8.58 -15.87
CA LYS A 166 -7.55 9.35 -15.85
C LYS A 166 -7.45 10.55 -14.90
N PHE A 167 -6.99 10.34 -13.68
CA PHE A 167 -6.83 11.41 -12.69
C PHE A 167 -5.93 12.53 -13.20
N LEU A 168 -4.75 12.21 -13.74
CA LEU A 168 -3.81 13.20 -14.24
C LEU A 168 -4.30 13.93 -15.52
N ALA A 169 -5.15 13.26 -16.32
CA ALA A 169 -5.82 13.87 -17.47
C ALA A 169 -7.00 14.77 -17.07
N GLY A 170 -7.44 14.74 -15.81
CA GLY A 170 -8.64 15.45 -15.34
C GLY A 170 -9.93 14.72 -15.66
N ASP A 171 -9.83 13.46 -16.06
CA ASP A 171 -10.99 12.60 -16.35
C ASP A 171 -11.56 11.99 -15.08
N LYS A 172 -12.85 11.65 -15.13
CA LYS A 172 -13.54 11.01 -14.02
C LYS A 172 -13.09 9.55 -13.84
N ILE A 173 -12.75 9.18 -12.61
CA ILE A 173 -12.65 7.77 -12.20
C ILE A 173 -14.09 7.26 -12.01
N GLU A 174 -14.50 6.30 -12.82
CA GLU A 174 -15.89 5.83 -12.84
C GLU A 174 -16.26 5.00 -11.61
N LYS A 175 -15.31 4.23 -11.12
CA LYS A 175 -15.46 3.32 -9.99
C LYS A 175 -14.48 3.73 -8.91
N ASP A 176 -14.99 4.28 -7.82
CA ASP A 176 -14.19 4.82 -6.72
C ASP A 176 -13.68 3.76 -5.74
N PHE A 177 -14.26 2.54 -5.79
CA PHE A 177 -13.82 1.39 -5.03
C PHE A 177 -13.80 0.12 -5.90
N ASP A 178 -12.65 -0.55 -5.92
CA ASP A 178 -12.47 -1.86 -6.57
C ASP A 178 -11.56 -2.74 -5.68
N PRO A 179 -12.13 -3.66 -4.89
CA PRO A 179 -11.44 -4.25 -3.75
C PRO A 179 -10.16 -4.99 -4.13
N SER A 180 -9.13 -4.79 -3.32
CA SER A 180 -7.92 -5.60 -3.33
C SER A 180 -8.18 -6.95 -2.68
N ILE A 181 -7.45 -7.97 -3.12
CA ILE A 181 -7.36 -9.27 -2.43
C ILE A 181 -5.92 -9.47 -1.99
N GLY A 182 -5.75 -9.95 -0.77
CA GLY A 182 -4.42 -10.21 -0.24
C GLY A 182 -4.41 -10.88 1.12
N CYS A 183 -3.20 -11.07 1.65
CA CYS A 183 -3.02 -11.61 2.99
C CYS A 183 -3.49 -10.62 4.04
N SER A 184 -4.10 -11.11 5.12
CA SER A 184 -4.42 -10.26 6.27
C SER A 184 -3.20 -9.53 6.80
N ILE A 185 -3.35 -8.28 7.24
CA ILE A 185 -2.35 -7.60 8.09
C ILE A 185 -2.18 -8.43 9.37
N LYS A 186 -0.92 -8.60 9.80
CA LYS A 186 -0.56 -9.34 11.00
C LYS A 186 -0.58 -8.39 12.18
N TRP A 187 -1.71 -8.41 12.90
CA TRP A 187 -1.92 -7.55 14.05
C TRP A 187 -1.17 -8.06 15.27
N LYS A 188 -0.56 -7.12 16.03
CA LYS A 188 -0.01 -7.43 17.35
C LYS A 188 -1.12 -7.91 18.27
N GLU A 189 -0.85 -8.94 19.06
CA GLU A 189 -1.78 -9.35 20.12
C GLU A 189 -1.96 -8.18 21.10
N GLN A 190 -3.23 -7.86 21.40
CA GLN A 190 -3.50 -6.88 22.43
C GLN A 190 -3.07 -7.49 23.77
N GLN A 191 -2.05 -6.90 24.39
CA GLN A 191 -1.72 -7.23 25.77
C GLN A 191 -2.93 -6.83 26.64
N THR A 192 -3.68 -7.84 27.11
CA THR A 192 -4.77 -7.69 28.06
C THR A 192 -4.26 -7.35 29.46
#